data_ff5e594e30a3eb5f69c8bf61d10962f8
#
_entry.id   ff5e594e30a3eb5f69c8bf61d10962f8
#
_cell.length_a   1.000
_cell.length_b   1.000
_cell.length_c   1.000
_cell.angle_alpha   90.00
_cell.angle_beta   90.00
_cell.angle_gamma   90.00
#
_symmetry.space_group_name_H-M   'P 1'
#
loop_
_entity.id
_entity.type
_entity.pdbx_description
1 polymer ?
#
loop_
_entity_poly.entity_id
_entity_poly.type
_entity_poly.pdbx_seq_one_letter_code
_entity_poly.pdbx_strand_id
1 'polypeptide(L)'
;MRPLIAVVVLSAFATVQAQDKPAAEPPPPWQQGKPAAMSESTLHPFFPHLAGRSVKELPVEKLKVPAGFKVEVWAEGIPEARSLALGDKGTVFVSNRLSKNVYAVVDKGGQREVKTVLKGLNAPNGIVFKNGSLYVAERDRITRYDGIEDRLDNPPEPKVVVDNLDPQKQPGHFWKYLAIGPDGKLYFNIGAPGNIVMPNYMQASIMRVDPATGVLETVALGVRNSVGFDWHPKTKELWFTNHGRDWLGDESPNDTLHRVSKGVPNFGYPFCHQGDTPDPEYGKSRSCKEFTPPALKLGAHIAPLGMRFYNGKMFPAEYRNNIFVAMHGSWNRTTKQGYSLMRVKVDEKGHAKMEPFLTGFLTDEKADPPMWGRPVDVLVMKDGSLLFSDDYNGILYRISYAK
;
A
#
# COMPACT_ATOMS: atom_id res chain seq x y z
N MET A 1 -33.94 92.08 -9.67
CA MET A 1 -32.96 91.14 -9.10
C MET A 1 -33.63 89.81 -9.10
N ARG A 2 -33.19 88.91 -9.94
CA ARG A 2 -33.68 87.53 -9.97
C ARG A 2 -32.60 86.58 -9.34
N PRO A 3 -32.90 85.68 -8.48
CA PRO A 3 -31.91 84.73 -7.94
C PRO A 3 -31.64 83.62 -8.92
N LEU A 4 -30.36 83.28 -9.15
CA LEU A 4 -29.91 82.09 -9.85
C LEU A 4 -30.05 80.88 -8.95
N ILE A 5 -30.78 79.86 -9.45
CA ILE A 5 -30.83 78.58 -8.84
C ILE A 5 -29.73 77.73 -9.47
N ALA A 6 -28.75 77.31 -8.63
CA ALA A 6 -27.69 76.40 -9.07
C ALA A 6 -28.25 74.97 -8.90
N VAL A 7 -28.30 74.22 -10.01
CA VAL A 7 -28.64 72.78 -9.99
C VAL A 7 -27.32 72.00 -9.80
N VAL A 8 -27.18 71.33 -8.64
CA VAL A 8 -26.09 70.39 -8.38
C VAL A 8 -26.52 69.01 -8.90
N VAL A 9 -25.85 68.52 -9.96
CA VAL A 9 -26.04 67.19 -10.45
C VAL A 9 -25.09 66.25 -9.65
N LEU A 10 -25.62 65.41 -8.75
CA LEU A 10 -24.86 64.35 -8.12
C LEU A 10 -24.80 63.17 -9.07
N SER A 11 -23.62 62.90 -9.65
CA SER A 11 -23.31 61.67 -10.37
C SER A 11 -22.96 60.57 -9.36
N ALA A 12 -23.86 59.60 -9.20
CA ALA A 12 -23.61 58.39 -8.41
C ALA A 12 -22.71 57.44 -9.23
N PHE A 13 -21.45 57.32 -8.86
CA PHE A 13 -20.58 56.27 -9.37
C PHE A 13 -20.94 54.96 -8.62
N ALA A 14 -21.63 54.02 -9.31
CA ALA A 14 -21.79 52.66 -8.84
C ALA A 14 -20.47 51.93 -8.99
N THR A 15 -19.77 51.70 -7.90
CA THR A 15 -18.64 50.76 -7.83
C THR A 15 -19.18 49.34 -7.96
N VAL A 16 -18.99 48.76 -9.15
CA VAL A 16 -19.17 47.30 -9.34
C VAL A 16 -18.06 46.60 -8.57
N GLN A 17 -18.36 46.08 -7.39
CA GLN A 17 -17.48 45.12 -6.72
C GLN A 17 -17.44 43.87 -7.56
N ALA A 18 -16.27 43.60 -8.15
CA ALA A 18 -15.97 42.29 -8.71
C ALA A 18 -16.10 41.26 -7.59
N GLN A 19 -17.10 40.39 -7.68
CA GLN A 19 -17.18 39.22 -6.80
C GLN A 19 -15.96 38.34 -7.16
N ASP A 20 -15.01 38.26 -6.23
CA ASP A 20 -13.93 37.28 -6.30
C ASP A 20 -14.57 35.89 -6.42
N LYS A 21 -14.38 35.25 -7.59
CA LYS A 21 -14.70 33.83 -7.72
C LYS A 21 -13.93 33.08 -6.63
N PRO A 22 -14.58 32.20 -5.85
CA PRO A 22 -13.86 31.39 -4.89
C PRO A 22 -12.71 30.68 -5.61
N ALA A 23 -11.52 30.74 -5.06
CA ALA A 23 -10.35 30.08 -5.61
C ALA A 23 -10.71 28.60 -5.84
N ALA A 24 -10.45 28.10 -7.04
CA ALA A 24 -10.72 26.70 -7.37
C ALA A 24 -10.01 25.82 -6.37
N GLU A 25 -10.73 24.83 -5.83
CA GLU A 25 -10.12 23.85 -4.92
C GLU A 25 -8.91 23.21 -5.60
N PRO A 26 -7.79 23.00 -4.88
CA PRO A 26 -6.62 22.36 -5.46
C PRO A 26 -6.99 20.97 -5.97
N PRO A 27 -6.45 20.56 -7.13
CA PRO A 27 -6.76 19.25 -7.68
C PRO A 27 -6.37 18.14 -6.69
N PRO A 28 -7.11 17.03 -6.65
CA PRO A 28 -6.81 15.94 -5.75
C PRO A 28 -5.39 15.39 -5.99
N PRO A 29 -4.70 14.89 -4.95
CA PRO A 29 -3.28 14.50 -5.03
C PRO A 29 -2.95 13.50 -6.14
N TRP A 30 -3.87 12.63 -6.53
CA TRP A 30 -3.68 11.67 -7.61
C TRP A 30 -3.65 12.29 -9.01
N GLN A 31 -4.06 13.54 -9.17
CA GLN A 31 -3.95 14.27 -10.43
C GLN A 31 -2.59 14.98 -10.61
N GLN A 32 -1.73 14.97 -9.62
CA GLN A 32 -0.41 15.58 -9.71
C GLN A 32 0.40 14.95 -10.85
N GLY A 33 1.05 15.77 -11.68
CA GLY A 33 1.85 15.33 -12.81
C GLY A 33 1.03 14.81 -14.00
N LYS A 34 -0.29 15.06 -14.03
CA LYS A 34 -1.15 14.77 -15.18
C LYS A 34 -0.76 15.72 -16.33
N PRO A 35 -0.30 15.19 -17.47
CA PRO A 35 0.11 16.04 -18.60
C PRO A 35 -1.10 16.68 -19.29
N ALA A 36 -0.89 17.84 -19.92
CA ALA A 36 -1.95 18.56 -20.63
C ALA A 36 -2.62 17.70 -21.72
N ALA A 37 -1.86 16.84 -22.38
CA ALA A 37 -2.40 15.90 -23.38
C ALA A 37 -3.39 14.87 -22.81
N MET A 38 -3.42 14.70 -21.48
CA MET A 38 -4.34 13.80 -20.77
C MET A 38 -5.38 14.56 -19.93
N SER A 39 -5.54 15.89 -20.12
CA SER A 39 -6.51 16.72 -19.37
C SER A 39 -7.90 16.12 -19.32
N GLU A 40 -8.39 15.59 -20.44
CA GLU A 40 -9.73 14.99 -20.60
C GLU A 40 -9.81 13.54 -20.06
N SER A 41 -8.74 12.97 -19.54
CA SER A 41 -8.75 11.60 -19.00
C SER A 41 -9.68 11.51 -17.78
N THR A 42 -10.57 10.53 -17.79
CA THR A 42 -11.52 10.20 -16.70
C THR A 42 -10.97 9.19 -15.71
N LEU A 43 -9.70 8.78 -15.85
CA LEU A 43 -9.08 7.82 -14.96
C LEU A 43 -9.03 8.33 -13.52
N HIS A 44 -9.47 7.52 -12.56
CA HIS A 44 -9.51 7.86 -11.13
C HIS A 44 -9.26 6.62 -10.25
N PRO A 45 -8.78 6.81 -9.00
CA PRO A 45 -8.67 5.73 -8.03
C PRO A 45 -10.03 5.18 -7.61
N PHE A 46 -10.09 3.87 -7.30
CA PHE A 46 -11.25 3.24 -6.69
C PHE A 46 -11.12 3.26 -5.16
N PHE A 47 -12.19 3.69 -4.48
CA PHE A 47 -12.21 3.74 -3.02
C PHE A 47 -12.87 2.49 -2.44
N PRO A 48 -12.46 2.04 -1.23
CA PRO A 48 -13.06 0.87 -0.58
C PRO A 48 -14.46 1.18 -0.03
N HIS A 49 -15.25 0.13 0.16
CA HIS A 49 -16.49 0.19 0.90
C HIS A 49 -16.22 0.20 2.41
N LEU A 50 -16.42 1.35 3.06
CA LEU A 50 -16.08 1.49 4.50
C LEU A 50 -17.05 0.76 5.43
N ALA A 51 -18.20 0.31 4.95
CA ALA A 51 -19.14 -0.50 5.73
C ALA A 51 -18.83 -2.00 5.72
N GLY A 52 -17.92 -2.45 4.86
CA GLY A 52 -17.76 -3.86 4.51
C GLY A 52 -18.96 -4.38 3.70
N ARG A 53 -18.76 -5.46 2.96
CA ARG A 53 -19.83 -6.13 2.20
C ARG A 53 -20.07 -7.53 2.75
N SER A 54 -21.32 -7.99 2.65
CA SER A 54 -21.62 -9.38 2.98
C SER A 54 -21.08 -10.31 1.89
N VAL A 55 -20.47 -11.41 2.31
CA VAL A 55 -20.00 -12.47 1.40
C VAL A 55 -21.11 -13.01 0.50
N LYS A 56 -22.35 -13.02 0.97
CA LYS A 56 -23.52 -13.48 0.20
C LYS A 56 -23.78 -12.64 -1.08
N GLU A 57 -23.23 -11.44 -1.13
CA GLU A 57 -23.37 -10.52 -2.27
C GLU A 57 -22.20 -10.61 -3.26
N LEU A 58 -21.20 -11.45 -2.97
CA LEU A 58 -19.94 -11.50 -3.71
C LEU A 58 -19.83 -12.79 -4.52
N PRO A 59 -19.36 -12.70 -5.77
CA PRO A 59 -19.20 -13.86 -6.66
C PRO A 59 -17.89 -14.62 -6.35
N VAL A 60 -17.76 -15.14 -5.12
CA VAL A 60 -16.54 -15.82 -4.63
C VAL A 60 -16.19 -17.04 -5.48
N GLU A 61 -17.16 -17.69 -6.09
CA GLU A 61 -17.01 -18.82 -7.01
C GLU A 61 -16.23 -18.48 -8.29
N LYS A 62 -16.10 -17.19 -8.62
CA LYS A 62 -15.28 -16.72 -9.75
C LYS A 62 -13.78 -16.75 -9.46
N LEU A 63 -13.39 -16.87 -8.21
CA LEU A 63 -11.97 -16.97 -7.85
C LEU A 63 -11.39 -18.30 -8.35
N LYS A 64 -10.23 -18.20 -8.99
CA LYS A 64 -9.52 -19.34 -9.60
C LYS A 64 -8.12 -19.45 -8.99
N VAL A 65 -7.77 -20.66 -8.58
CA VAL A 65 -6.45 -21.06 -8.08
C VAL A 65 -5.96 -22.30 -8.82
N PRO A 66 -4.68 -22.65 -8.79
CA PRO A 66 -4.15 -23.86 -9.42
C PRO A 66 -4.80 -25.14 -8.84
N ALA A 67 -4.73 -26.24 -9.60
CA ALA A 67 -5.26 -27.54 -9.17
C ALA A 67 -4.68 -27.96 -7.81
N GLY A 68 -5.53 -28.52 -6.94
CA GLY A 68 -5.21 -28.91 -5.58
C GLY A 68 -5.29 -27.78 -4.55
N PHE A 69 -5.38 -26.53 -4.98
CA PHE A 69 -5.63 -25.40 -4.09
C PHE A 69 -7.13 -25.12 -3.95
N LYS A 70 -7.51 -24.62 -2.78
CA LYS A 70 -8.84 -24.12 -2.47
C LYS A 70 -8.73 -22.71 -1.93
N VAL A 71 -9.61 -21.80 -2.39
CA VAL A 71 -9.81 -20.47 -1.80
C VAL A 71 -11.18 -20.44 -1.12
N GLU A 72 -11.22 -19.87 0.08
CA GLU A 72 -12.45 -19.70 0.85
C GLU A 72 -12.44 -18.38 1.62
N VAL A 73 -13.62 -17.83 1.91
CA VAL A 73 -13.73 -16.70 2.84
C VAL A 73 -13.38 -17.19 4.23
N TRP A 74 -12.44 -16.49 4.89
CA TRP A 74 -11.99 -16.82 6.23
C TRP A 74 -12.63 -15.92 7.30
N ALA A 75 -12.78 -14.60 7.00
CA ALA A 75 -13.49 -13.65 7.85
C ALA A 75 -14.07 -12.53 7.01
N GLU A 76 -15.20 -11.94 7.45
CA GLU A 76 -15.86 -10.78 6.83
C GLU A 76 -16.13 -9.68 7.87
N GLY A 77 -16.62 -8.51 7.43
CA GLY A 77 -16.99 -7.41 8.33
C GLY A 77 -15.79 -6.60 8.85
N ILE A 78 -14.70 -6.53 8.10
CA ILE A 78 -13.49 -5.79 8.44
C ILE A 78 -13.30 -4.65 7.43
N PRO A 79 -13.97 -3.49 7.58
CA PRO A 79 -13.91 -2.40 6.62
C PRO A 79 -12.48 -2.04 6.25
N GLU A 80 -12.18 -1.91 4.95
CA GLU A 80 -10.84 -1.59 4.46
C GLU A 80 -9.74 -2.51 5.05
N ALA A 81 -9.92 -3.83 5.01
CA ALA A 81 -8.94 -4.79 5.52
C ALA A 81 -7.60 -4.63 4.78
N ARG A 82 -6.54 -4.19 5.50
CA ARG A 82 -5.23 -3.89 4.90
C ARG A 82 -4.14 -4.85 5.39
N SER A 83 -3.15 -4.35 6.12
CA SER A 83 -2.02 -5.18 6.55
C SER A 83 -2.42 -6.20 7.61
N LEU A 84 -1.78 -7.34 7.57
CA LEU A 84 -2.05 -8.51 8.40
C LEU A 84 -0.87 -8.83 9.31
N ALA A 85 -1.15 -9.15 10.58
CA ALA A 85 -0.15 -9.68 11.51
C ALA A 85 -0.71 -10.86 12.30
N LEU A 86 0.09 -11.90 12.47
CA LEU A 86 -0.28 -13.10 13.22
C LEU A 86 0.27 -13.03 14.65
N GLY A 87 -0.62 -13.10 15.64
CA GLY A 87 -0.30 -13.17 17.05
C GLY A 87 0.24 -14.54 17.48
N ASP A 88 0.87 -14.58 18.63
CA ASP A 88 1.46 -15.81 19.18
C ASP A 88 0.38 -16.88 19.50
N LYS A 89 -0.84 -16.47 19.85
CA LYS A 89 -1.98 -17.36 20.13
C LYS A 89 -2.84 -17.67 18.91
N GLY A 90 -2.52 -17.08 17.75
CA GLY A 90 -3.23 -17.30 16.49
C GLY A 90 -4.25 -16.23 16.13
N THR A 91 -4.36 -15.16 16.91
CA THR A 91 -5.14 -13.99 16.55
C THR A 91 -4.58 -13.34 15.28
N VAL A 92 -5.42 -13.06 14.30
CA VAL A 92 -5.03 -12.29 13.12
C VAL A 92 -5.42 -10.83 13.34
N PHE A 93 -4.42 -9.97 13.49
CA PHE A 93 -4.63 -8.53 13.54
C PHE A 93 -4.72 -7.96 12.13
N VAL A 94 -5.63 -6.98 11.94
CA VAL A 94 -5.90 -6.35 10.64
C VAL A 94 -5.97 -4.85 10.82
N SER A 95 -5.16 -4.09 10.10
CA SER A 95 -5.21 -2.63 10.09
C SER A 95 -6.18 -2.09 9.05
N ASN A 96 -6.63 -0.85 9.24
CA ASN A 96 -7.25 -0.05 8.19
C ASN A 96 -6.90 1.43 8.33
N ARG A 97 -6.73 2.13 7.20
CA ARG A 97 -6.28 3.52 7.18
C ARG A 97 -7.40 4.52 7.41
N LEU A 98 -8.50 4.34 6.67
CA LEU A 98 -9.58 5.33 6.56
C LEU A 98 -10.51 5.29 7.77
N SER A 99 -10.84 4.09 8.26
CA SER A 99 -11.62 3.92 9.48
C SER A 99 -10.79 4.09 10.76
N LYS A 100 -9.46 4.27 10.65
CA LYS A 100 -8.54 4.59 11.75
C LYS A 100 -8.50 3.54 12.86
N ASN A 101 -8.67 2.26 12.51
CA ASN A 101 -8.80 1.16 13.46
C ASN A 101 -7.76 0.06 13.23
N VAL A 102 -7.56 -0.77 14.26
CA VAL A 102 -6.99 -2.11 14.13
C VAL A 102 -8.00 -3.10 14.67
N TYR A 103 -8.23 -4.16 13.91
CA TYR A 103 -9.10 -5.28 14.29
C TYR A 103 -8.29 -6.48 14.73
N ALA A 104 -8.90 -7.34 15.54
CA ALA A 104 -8.43 -8.69 15.83
C ALA A 104 -9.50 -9.69 15.37
N VAL A 105 -9.07 -10.70 14.63
CA VAL A 105 -9.91 -11.83 14.23
C VAL A 105 -9.47 -13.03 15.05
N VAL A 106 -10.35 -13.53 15.92
CA VAL A 106 -10.11 -14.65 16.81
C VAL A 106 -10.84 -15.88 16.28
N ASP A 107 -10.13 -16.98 16.10
CA ASP A 107 -10.73 -18.26 15.73
C ASP A 107 -11.24 -18.99 16.98
N LYS A 108 -12.55 -19.21 17.04
CA LYS A 108 -13.23 -19.99 18.10
C LYS A 108 -13.78 -21.29 17.51
N GLY A 109 -12.86 -22.22 17.16
CA GLY A 109 -13.26 -23.53 16.65
C GLY A 109 -13.97 -23.50 15.30
N GLY A 110 -13.53 -22.63 14.40
CA GLY A 110 -14.10 -22.47 13.06
C GLY A 110 -15.01 -21.25 12.90
N GLN A 111 -15.51 -20.67 14.00
CA GLN A 111 -16.18 -19.37 13.99
C GLN A 111 -15.17 -18.25 14.16
N ARG A 112 -15.27 -17.22 13.34
CA ARG A 112 -14.38 -16.04 13.38
C ARG A 112 -15.10 -14.90 14.08
N GLU A 113 -14.57 -14.49 15.25
CA GLU A 113 -15.02 -13.29 15.96
C GLU A 113 -14.13 -12.13 15.56
N VAL A 114 -14.73 -11.06 15.03
CA VAL A 114 -14.03 -9.81 14.66
C VAL A 114 -14.24 -8.79 15.77
N LYS A 115 -13.15 -8.29 16.36
CA LYS A 115 -13.15 -7.26 17.40
C LYS A 115 -12.41 -6.02 16.91
N THR A 116 -12.94 -4.83 17.15
CA THR A 116 -12.19 -3.58 17.00
C THR A 116 -11.38 -3.36 18.27
N VAL A 117 -10.06 -3.56 18.19
CA VAL A 117 -9.17 -3.49 19.36
C VAL A 117 -8.53 -2.13 19.57
N LEU A 118 -8.15 -1.44 18.50
CA LEU A 118 -7.61 -0.07 18.56
C LEU A 118 -8.46 0.86 17.70
N LYS A 119 -8.69 2.10 18.19
CA LYS A 119 -9.56 3.10 17.54
C LYS A 119 -8.89 4.47 17.49
N GLY A 120 -9.28 5.29 16.51
CA GLY A 120 -8.87 6.69 16.44
C GLY A 120 -7.41 6.93 16.09
N LEU A 121 -6.73 5.95 15.53
CA LEU A 121 -5.33 6.04 15.13
C LEU A 121 -5.14 6.95 13.90
N ASN A 122 -3.94 7.48 13.70
CA ASN A 122 -3.62 8.36 12.58
C ASN A 122 -3.24 7.56 11.33
N ALA A 123 -4.24 7.12 10.55
CA ALA A 123 -4.08 6.35 9.32
C ALA A 123 -3.18 5.10 9.50
N PRO A 124 -3.50 4.18 10.44
CA PRO A 124 -2.71 2.98 10.67
C PRO A 124 -2.74 2.08 9.43
N ASN A 125 -1.58 1.69 8.93
CA ASN A 125 -1.50 0.77 7.80
C ASN A 125 -0.61 -0.44 8.10
N GLY A 126 0.69 -0.26 8.28
CA GLY A 126 1.60 -1.36 8.57
C GLY A 126 1.45 -1.84 10.01
N ILE A 127 1.30 -3.14 10.20
CA ILE A 127 1.29 -3.78 11.51
C ILE A 127 2.17 -5.01 11.50
N VAL A 128 2.81 -5.30 12.63
CA VAL A 128 3.58 -6.52 12.82
C VAL A 128 3.52 -6.95 14.28
N PHE A 129 3.48 -8.26 14.52
CA PHE A 129 3.43 -8.85 15.85
C PHE A 129 4.72 -9.61 16.17
N LYS A 130 5.26 -9.40 17.37
CA LYS A 130 6.44 -10.13 17.84
C LYS A 130 6.49 -10.18 19.37
N ASN A 131 6.75 -11.36 19.90
CA ASN A 131 6.98 -11.58 21.33
C ASN A 131 5.90 -10.94 22.21
N GLY A 132 4.63 -11.22 21.93
CA GLY A 132 3.49 -10.71 22.68
C GLY A 132 3.14 -9.24 22.41
N SER A 133 3.85 -8.54 21.54
CA SER A 133 3.62 -7.12 21.26
C SER A 133 3.19 -6.88 19.81
N LEU A 134 2.17 -6.06 19.63
CA LEU A 134 1.76 -5.54 18.32
C LEU A 134 2.41 -4.17 18.11
N TYR A 135 3.09 -4.01 16.99
CA TYR A 135 3.60 -2.74 16.51
C TYR A 135 2.67 -2.21 15.41
N VAL A 136 2.35 -0.93 15.46
CA VAL A 136 1.45 -0.25 14.52
C VAL A 136 2.16 0.96 13.94
N ALA A 137 2.31 1.00 12.63
CA ALA A 137 2.82 2.17 11.91
C ALA A 137 1.65 3.06 11.50
N GLU A 138 1.58 4.21 12.12
CA GLU A 138 0.70 5.32 11.78
C GLU A 138 1.37 6.26 10.77
N ARG A 139 0.68 7.30 10.34
CA ARG A 139 1.23 8.28 9.41
C ARG A 139 2.55 8.90 9.89
N ASP A 140 2.62 9.24 11.16
CA ASP A 140 3.67 10.08 11.76
C ASP A 140 4.52 9.38 12.82
N ARG A 141 4.18 8.15 13.21
CA ARG A 141 4.85 7.41 14.28
C ARG A 141 4.69 5.90 14.15
N ILE A 142 5.47 5.18 14.95
CA ILE A 142 5.29 3.74 15.21
C ILE A 142 5.06 3.58 16.71
N THR A 143 3.97 2.88 17.06
CA THR A 143 3.58 2.58 18.44
C THR A 143 3.67 1.07 18.70
N ARG A 144 3.86 0.70 19.98
CA ARG A 144 3.91 -0.69 20.47
C ARG A 144 2.86 -0.91 21.56
N TYR A 145 2.16 -2.02 21.48
CA TYR A 145 1.13 -2.45 22.42
C TYR A 145 1.51 -3.80 23.01
N ASP A 146 2.02 -3.80 24.27
CA ASP A 146 2.56 -4.99 24.93
C ASP A 146 1.43 -5.86 25.53
N GLY A 147 1.45 -7.15 25.24
CA GLY A 147 0.45 -8.12 25.76
C GLY A 147 -0.97 -7.89 25.21
N ILE A 148 -1.11 -7.26 24.05
CA ILE A 148 -2.41 -6.92 23.46
C ILE A 148 -3.28 -8.16 23.19
N GLU A 149 -2.67 -9.29 22.81
CA GLU A 149 -3.41 -10.52 22.47
C GLU A 149 -4.18 -11.09 23.67
N ASP A 150 -3.76 -10.78 24.90
CA ASP A 150 -4.44 -11.13 26.13
C ASP A 150 -5.48 -10.10 26.59
N ARG A 151 -5.51 -8.95 25.94
CA ARG A 151 -6.30 -7.80 26.38
C ARG A 151 -7.07 -7.14 25.24
N LEU A 152 -7.68 -7.95 24.35
CA LEU A 152 -8.37 -7.48 23.15
C LEU A 152 -9.56 -6.55 23.46
N ASP A 153 -10.24 -6.74 24.62
CA ASP A 153 -11.37 -5.92 25.03
C ASP A 153 -10.95 -4.66 25.85
N ASN A 154 -9.73 -4.67 26.39
CA ASN A 154 -9.14 -3.55 27.11
C ASN A 154 -7.65 -3.42 26.75
N PRO A 155 -7.33 -2.92 25.54
CA PRO A 155 -5.97 -2.90 25.03
C PRO A 155 -5.03 -2.08 25.93
N PRO A 156 -3.74 -2.43 25.95
CA PRO A 156 -2.75 -1.69 26.74
C PRO A 156 -2.53 -0.29 26.16
N GLU A 157 -2.03 0.61 27.01
CA GLU A 157 -1.58 1.93 26.58
C GLU A 157 -0.42 1.81 25.56
N PRO A 158 -0.42 2.64 24.51
CA PRO A 158 0.63 2.63 23.50
C PRO A 158 1.95 3.14 24.04
N LYS A 159 3.06 2.49 23.64
CA LYS A 159 4.41 3.00 23.81
C LYS A 159 4.92 3.49 22.47
N VAL A 160 5.35 4.76 22.39
CA VAL A 160 5.94 5.31 21.17
C VAL A 160 7.35 4.71 20.99
N VAL A 161 7.59 4.12 19.81
CA VAL A 161 8.91 3.62 19.39
C VAL A 161 9.68 4.71 18.67
N VAL A 162 9.03 5.40 17.76
CA VAL A 162 9.55 6.55 17.02
C VAL A 162 8.39 7.42 16.57
N ASP A 163 8.59 8.73 16.55
CA ASP A 163 7.61 9.72 16.10
C ASP A 163 8.20 10.68 15.04
N ASN A 164 7.43 11.70 14.69
CA ASN A 164 7.84 12.75 13.75
C ASN A 164 8.26 12.22 12.36
N LEU A 165 7.63 11.14 11.89
CA LEU A 165 7.94 10.51 10.61
C LEU A 165 7.29 11.22 9.39
N ASP A 166 6.40 12.19 9.60
CA ASP A 166 5.77 13.02 8.57
C ASP A 166 5.48 14.44 9.09
N PRO A 167 6.54 15.20 9.45
CA PRO A 167 6.37 16.51 10.10
C PRO A 167 5.66 17.54 9.25
N GLN A 168 5.73 17.40 7.91
CA GLN A 168 5.15 18.34 6.96
C GLN A 168 3.73 17.95 6.52
N LYS A 169 3.21 16.80 6.96
CA LYS A 169 1.89 16.25 6.60
C LYS A 169 1.66 16.23 5.08
N GLN A 170 2.65 15.71 4.34
CA GLN A 170 2.63 15.67 2.88
C GLN A 170 1.40 14.92 2.34
N PRO A 171 0.78 15.38 1.24
CA PRO A 171 -0.43 14.74 0.71
C PRO A 171 -0.17 13.42 -0.01
N GLY A 172 1.09 13.09 -0.32
CA GLY A 172 1.48 11.90 -1.08
C GLY A 172 1.42 10.59 -0.30
N HIS A 173 2.35 9.69 -0.53
CA HIS A 173 2.34 8.31 -0.02
C HIS A 173 2.74 8.25 1.46
N PHE A 174 1.86 8.74 2.34
CA PHE A 174 2.13 8.89 3.78
C PHE A 174 1.95 7.62 4.61
N TRP A 175 1.19 6.63 4.11
CA TRP A 175 0.99 5.36 4.82
C TRP A 175 2.27 4.52 4.80
N LYS A 176 2.53 3.84 5.91
CA LYS A 176 3.72 3.02 6.10
C LYS A 176 3.35 1.54 6.11
N TYR A 177 4.11 0.72 5.42
CA TYR A 177 4.16 -0.71 5.64
C TYR A 177 5.11 -0.98 6.81
N LEU A 178 4.98 -2.11 7.49
CA LEU A 178 5.81 -2.45 8.65
C LEU A 178 6.14 -3.94 8.65
N ALA A 179 7.41 -4.26 8.87
CA ALA A 179 7.86 -5.63 9.07
C ALA A 179 9.09 -5.67 9.99
N ILE A 180 9.39 -6.85 10.55
CA ILE A 180 10.56 -7.07 11.40
C ILE A 180 11.62 -7.80 10.61
N GLY A 181 12.81 -7.20 10.52
CA GLY A 181 13.96 -7.78 9.85
C GLY A 181 14.62 -8.93 10.63
N PRO A 182 15.49 -9.68 9.95
CA PRO A 182 16.29 -10.73 10.60
C PRO A 182 17.19 -10.21 11.74
N ASP A 183 17.50 -8.91 11.71
CA ASP A 183 18.25 -8.19 12.74
C ASP A 183 17.38 -7.75 13.94
N GLY A 184 16.09 -8.05 13.92
CA GLY A 184 15.14 -7.69 14.96
C GLY A 184 14.65 -6.25 14.92
N LYS A 185 15.11 -5.42 13.98
CA LYS A 185 14.67 -4.04 13.80
C LYS A 185 13.35 -3.98 13.03
N LEU A 186 12.61 -2.88 13.23
CA LEU A 186 11.40 -2.57 12.49
C LEU A 186 11.74 -1.84 11.19
N TYR A 187 11.31 -2.37 10.06
CA TYR A 187 11.49 -1.77 8.74
C TYR A 187 10.17 -1.17 8.27
N PHE A 188 10.25 0.02 7.66
CA PHE A 188 9.08 0.72 7.13
C PHE A 188 9.47 1.62 5.95
N ASN A 189 8.51 1.95 5.10
CA ASN A 189 8.70 2.91 4.03
C ASN A 189 8.34 4.33 4.48
N ILE A 190 9.01 5.31 3.91
CA ILE A 190 8.54 6.70 3.83
C ILE A 190 8.40 7.01 2.35
N GLY A 191 7.18 7.02 1.84
CA GLY A 191 6.91 7.21 0.42
C GLY A 191 7.23 8.62 -0.07
N ALA A 192 7.19 8.79 -1.39
CA ALA A 192 7.37 10.09 -2.02
C ALA A 192 6.25 11.07 -1.63
N PRO A 193 6.55 12.38 -1.52
CA PRO A 193 5.56 13.39 -1.11
C PRO A 193 4.45 13.65 -2.14
N GLY A 194 4.54 13.07 -3.32
CA GLY A 194 3.57 13.17 -4.40
C GLY A 194 3.83 12.18 -5.51
N ASN A 195 3.15 12.33 -6.65
CA ASN A 195 3.35 11.48 -7.81
C ASN A 195 4.80 11.59 -8.33
N ILE A 196 5.23 12.80 -8.61
CA ILE A 196 6.59 13.13 -9.03
C ILE A 196 6.99 14.46 -8.38
N VAL A 197 7.86 14.38 -7.37
CA VAL A 197 8.34 15.51 -6.56
C VAL A 197 9.73 15.16 -6.05
N MET A 198 10.64 16.13 -6.00
CA MET A 198 11.95 15.91 -5.38
C MET A 198 11.77 15.59 -3.88
N PRO A 199 12.18 14.41 -3.42
CA PRO A 199 12.03 14.01 -2.03
C PRO A 199 13.08 14.70 -1.13
N ASN A 200 12.75 14.88 0.14
CA ASN A 200 13.76 15.18 1.15
C ASN A 200 14.57 13.91 1.53
N TYR A 201 15.52 14.04 2.44
CA TYR A 201 16.44 12.96 2.82
C TYR A 201 15.78 11.71 3.44
N MET A 202 14.55 11.82 3.97
CA MET A 202 13.80 10.68 4.53
C MET A 202 12.79 10.08 3.54
N GLN A 203 12.29 10.88 2.63
CA GLN A 203 11.21 10.48 1.71
C GLN A 203 11.74 9.61 0.56
N ALA A 204 10.83 8.91 -0.10
CA ALA A 204 11.15 7.95 -1.16
C ALA A 204 12.21 6.93 -0.72
N SER A 205 12.03 6.34 0.45
CA SER A 205 13.01 5.46 1.11
C SER A 205 12.36 4.25 1.80
N ILE A 206 13.19 3.27 2.08
CA ILE A 206 12.95 2.27 3.14
C ILE A 206 13.87 2.61 4.29
N MET A 207 13.31 2.70 5.48
CA MET A 207 13.98 2.98 6.73
C MET A 207 13.88 1.78 7.67
N ARG A 208 14.77 1.71 8.67
CA ARG A 208 14.60 0.82 9.81
C ARG A 208 14.82 1.57 11.11
N VAL A 209 14.18 1.11 12.17
CA VAL A 209 14.34 1.64 13.52
C VAL A 209 14.61 0.49 14.51
N ASP A 210 15.54 0.72 15.41
CA ASP A 210 15.75 -0.16 16.56
C ASP A 210 14.63 0.08 17.59
N PRO A 211 13.76 -0.91 17.87
CA PRO A 211 12.64 -0.70 18.78
C PRO A 211 13.02 -0.45 20.25
N ALA A 212 14.25 -0.70 20.62
CA ALA A 212 14.76 -0.44 21.98
C ALA A 212 15.31 0.98 22.15
N THR A 213 15.91 1.56 21.10
CA THR A 213 16.62 2.85 21.17
C THR A 213 15.95 3.97 20.38
N GLY A 214 15.05 3.64 19.43
CA GLY A 214 14.45 4.60 18.51
C GLY A 214 15.40 5.11 17.41
N VAL A 215 16.62 4.56 17.30
CA VAL A 215 17.61 4.98 16.29
C VAL A 215 17.15 4.59 14.90
N LEU A 216 17.07 5.60 14.02
CA LEU A 216 16.70 5.48 12.62
C LEU A 216 17.91 5.27 11.72
N GLU A 217 17.75 4.39 10.73
CA GLU A 217 18.77 4.13 9.71
C GLU A 217 18.09 4.00 8.32
N THR A 218 18.73 4.55 7.28
CA THR A 218 18.30 4.38 5.90
C THR A 218 18.73 3.02 5.37
N VAL A 219 17.83 2.30 4.72
CA VAL A 219 18.08 0.97 4.10
C VAL A 219 18.13 1.07 2.59
N ALA A 220 17.25 1.87 1.97
CA ALA A 220 17.19 2.07 0.52
C ALA A 220 16.67 3.46 0.20
N LEU A 221 17.15 4.03 -0.91
CA LEU A 221 16.76 5.34 -1.43
C LEU A 221 16.12 5.21 -2.83
N GLY A 222 15.45 6.26 -3.29
CA GLY A 222 14.85 6.28 -4.63
C GLY A 222 13.67 5.29 -4.79
N VAL A 223 12.98 4.98 -3.70
CA VAL A 223 11.81 4.10 -3.64
C VAL A 223 10.56 4.96 -3.55
N ARG A 224 9.85 5.15 -4.68
CA ARG A 224 8.70 6.06 -4.73
C ARG A 224 7.61 5.70 -3.71
N ASN A 225 7.15 4.46 -3.74
CA ASN A 225 6.15 3.95 -2.79
C ASN A 225 6.22 2.43 -2.68
N SER A 226 6.69 1.93 -1.56
CA SER A 226 6.75 0.51 -1.25
C SER A 226 5.74 0.18 -0.15
N VAL A 227 4.83 -0.74 -0.41
CA VAL A 227 3.80 -1.17 0.54
C VAL A 227 3.84 -2.69 0.76
N GLY A 228 4.99 -3.28 0.57
CA GLY A 228 5.20 -4.71 0.80
C GLY A 228 6.67 -5.07 0.72
N PHE A 229 7.18 -5.72 1.75
CA PHE A 229 8.54 -6.25 1.77
C PHE A 229 8.67 -7.44 2.72
N ASP A 230 9.63 -8.30 2.41
CA ASP A 230 9.97 -9.48 3.20
C ASP A 230 11.41 -9.90 2.89
N TRP A 231 11.95 -10.83 3.66
CA TRP A 231 13.32 -11.29 3.53
C TRP A 231 13.38 -12.69 2.92
N HIS A 232 14.27 -12.84 1.94
CA HIS A 232 14.51 -14.16 1.37
C HIS A 232 14.94 -15.15 2.48
N PRO A 233 14.27 -16.32 2.63
CA PRO A 233 14.48 -17.19 3.79
C PRO A 233 15.91 -17.70 3.96
N LYS A 234 16.65 -17.90 2.86
CA LYS A 234 18.05 -18.39 2.88
C LYS A 234 19.06 -17.26 2.92
N THR A 235 18.99 -16.29 1.96
CA THR A 235 20.01 -15.24 1.80
C THR A 235 19.83 -14.08 2.78
N LYS A 236 18.66 -13.94 3.38
CA LYS A 236 18.28 -12.82 4.26
C LYS A 236 18.28 -11.45 3.57
N GLU A 237 18.38 -11.40 2.25
CA GLU A 237 18.21 -10.17 1.49
C GLU A 237 16.79 -9.65 1.61
N LEU A 238 16.65 -8.35 1.77
CA LEU A 238 15.37 -7.66 1.74
C LEU A 238 14.85 -7.60 0.29
N TRP A 239 13.60 -8.03 0.07
CA TRP A 239 12.87 -7.87 -1.18
C TRP A 239 11.66 -6.98 -0.95
N PHE A 240 11.33 -6.12 -1.92
CA PHE A 240 10.21 -5.19 -1.77
C PHE A 240 9.57 -4.82 -3.12
N THR A 241 8.26 -4.53 -3.06
CA THR A 241 7.47 -3.98 -4.17
C THR A 241 7.65 -2.47 -4.24
N ASN A 242 7.57 -1.87 -5.44
CA ASN A 242 7.63 -0.42 -5.62
C ASN A 242 6.71 0.03 -6.74
N HIS A 243 5.90 1.05 -6.48
CA HIS A 243 4.99 1.65 -7.46
C HIS A 243 5.72 2.70 -8.31
N GLY A 244 5.59 2.59 -9.64
CA GLY A 244 6.00 3.60 -10.58
C GLY A 244 5.18 4.89 -10.48
N ARG A 245 5.61 5.96 -11.18
CA ARG A 245 4.82 7.21 -11.24
C ARG A 245 3.57 7.02 -12.13
N ASP A 246 2.54 7.81 -11.83
CA ASP A 246 1.34 7.87 -12.65
C ASP A 246 1.55 8.80 -13.86
N TRP A 247 0.67 8.69 -14.86
CA TRP A 247 0.53 9.63 -15.97
C TRP A 247 1.67 9.62 -17.00
N LEU A 248 2.33 8.47 -17.23
CA LEU A 248 3.24 8.26 -18.36
C LEU A 248 2.67 7.34 -19.46
N GLY A 249 1.35 7.12 -19.45
CA GLY A 249 0.65 6.23 -20.37
C GLY A 249 0.37 4.85 -19.79
N ASP A 250 -0.41 4.05 -20.50
CA ASP A 250 -0.93 2.76 -20.02
C ASP A 250 0.18 1.73 -19.74
N GLU A 251 1.23 1.71 -20.54
CA GLU A 251 2.26 0.67 -20.50
C GLU A 251 3.55 1.10 -19.77
N SER A 252 3.58 2.33 -19.22
CA SER A 252 4.80 2.87 -18.58
C SER A 252 4.49 3.79 -17.40
N PRO A 253 5.35 3.76 -16.37
CA PRO A 253 6.36 2.74 -16.12
C PRO A 253 5.76 1.49 -15.51
N ASN A 254 6.47 0.36 -15.62
CA ASN A 254 6.13 -0.80 -14.83
C ASN A 254 6.32 -0.53 -13.33
N ASP A 255 5.44 -1.05 -12.51
CA ASP A 255 5.70 -1.32 -11.11
C ASP A 255 6.76 -2.44 -11.00
N THR A 256 7.48 -2.47 -9.90
CA THR A 256 8.72 -3.26 -9.82
C THR A 256 8.85 -4.04 -8.53
N LEU A 257 9.59 -5.15 -8.62
CA LEU A 257 10.11 -5.90 -7.48
C LEU A 257 11.62 -5.66 -7.40
N HIS A 258 12.10 -5.25 -6.25
CA HIS A 258 13.50 -4.95 -5.98
C HIS A 258 14.09 -5.86 -4.91
N ARG A 259 15.42 -5.90 -4.82
CA ARG A 259 16.15 -6.52 -3.71
C ARG A 259 17.30 -5.64 -3.25
N VAL A 260 17.59 -5.67 -1.96
CA VAL A 260 18.77 -5.05 -1.35
C VAL A 260 19.78 -6.14 -1.05
N SER A 261 20.86 -6.20 -1.85
CA SER A 261 21.90 -7.22 -1.67
C SER A 261 23.00 -6.75 -0.73
N LYS A 262 23.33 -5.44 -0.72
CA LYS A 262 24.32 -4.85 0.19
C LYS A 262 24.26 -3.31 0.20
N GLY A 263 24.76 -2.71 1.26
CA GLY A 263 24.83 -1.23 1.39
C GLY A 263 23.48 -0.57 1.43
N VAL A 264 23.43 0.69 1.01
CA VAL A 264 22.23 1.52 0.86
C VAL A 264 22.04 1.85 -0.63
N PRO A 265 21.40 1.00 -1.42
CA PRO A 265 21.21 1.23 -2.86
C PRO A 265 20.19 2.34 -3.10
N ASN A 266 20.32 3.01 -4.27
CA ASN A 266 19.34 3.96 -4.79
C ASN A 266 18.65 3.34 -6.02
N PHE A 267 17.30 3.33 -6.01
CA PHE A 267 16.47 2.69 -7.04
C PHE A 267 15.86 3.67 -8.07
N GLY A 268 16.28 4.93 -8.05
CA GLY A 268 16.15 5.88 -9.16
C GLY A 268 15.14 6.99 -9.02
N TYR A 269 14.07 6.86 -8.22
CA TYR A 269 13.09 7.94 -8.07
C TYR A 269 13.75 9.22 -7.50
N PRO A 270 13.46 10.42 -8.04
CA PRO A 270 12.53 10.74 -9.12
C PRO A 270 13.13 10.72 -10.53
N PHE A 271 14.38 10.39 -10.71
CA PHE A 271 15.14 10.56 -11.95
C PHE A 271 14.92 9.43 -12.97
N CYS A 272 14.73 8.22 -12.50
CA CYS A 272 14.63 7.02 -13.33
C CYS A 272 13.56 6.07 -12.79
N HIS A 273 12.74 5.55 -13.68
CA HIS A 273 11.68 4.57 -13.39
C HIS A 273 12.04 3.21 -13.96
N GLN A 274 11.55 2.13 -13.32
CA GLN A 274 11.72 0.73 -13.75
C GLN A 274 13.15 0.33 -14.19
N GLY A 275 14.17 1.12 -13.80
CA GLY A 275 15.59 0.86 -14.05
C GLY A 275 16.14 1.35 -15.39
N ASP A 276 15.30 1.76 -16.35
CA ASP A 276 15.70 2.11 -17.71
C ASP A 276 14.92 3.28 -18.35
N THR A 277 13.95 3.83 -17.67
CA THR A 277 13.08 4.90 -18.20
C THR A 277 13.39 6.22 -17.48
N PRO A 278 14.10 7.17 -18.13
CA PRO A 278 14.35 8.49 -17.58
C PRO A 278 13.02 9.23 -17.36
N ASP A 279 12.90 9.92 -16.22
CA ASP A 279 11.76 10.77 -15.95
C ASP A 279 11.76 12.00 -16.90
N PRO A 280 10.61 12.40 -17.50
CA PRO A 280 10.56 13.55 -18.39
C PRO A 280 10.96 14.87 -17.75
N GLU A 281 10.72 15.04 -16.44
CA GLU A 281 11.01 16.28 -15.69
C GLU A 281 12.40 16.24 -15.05
N TYR A 282 12.75 15.15 -14.38
CA TYR A 282 13.97 15.02 -13.58
C TYR A 282 15.09 14.20 -14.25
N GLY A 283 14.76 13.33 -15.21
CA GLY A 283 15.70 12.36 -15.79
C GLY A 283 16.84 12.94 -16.61
N LYS A 284 16.76 14.22 -16.99
CA LYS A 284 17.83 14.89 -17.72
C LYS A 284 19.11 15.11 -16.90
N SER A 285 18.99 15.15 -15.58
CA SER A 285 20.11 15.46 -14.68
C SER A 285 20.92 14.23 -14.25
N ARG A 286 20.38 13.00 -14.42
CA ARG A 286 21.03 11.77 -13.98
C ARG A 286 20.71 10.61 -14.91
N SER A 287 21.69 9.76 -15.18
CA SER A 287 21.49 8.56 -15.99
C SER A 287 20.86 7.42 -15.19
N CYS A 288 19.95 6.65 -15.81
CA CYS A 288 19.41 5.42 -15.20
C CYS A 288 20.50 4.40 -14.82
N LYS A 289 21.66 4.42 -15.47
CA LYS A 289 22.80 3.54 -15.18
C LYS A 289 23.43 3.78 -13.79
N GLU A 290 23.14 4.92 -13.16
CA GLU A 290 23.62 5.25 -11.82
C GLU A 290 22.82 4.56 -10.71
N PHE A 291 21.67 3.98 -11.04
CA PHE A 291 20.73 3.41 -10.09
C PHE A 291 20.69 1.88 -10.15
N THR A 292 20.30 1.28 -9.04
CA THR A 292 20.12 -0.18 -8.96
C THR A 292 18.85 -0.58 -9.74
N PRO A 293 18.98 -1.46 -10.75
CA PRO A 293 17.81 -1.90 -11.52
C PRO A 293 16.90 -2.82 -10.69
N PRO A 294 15.62 -2.98 -11.06
CA PRO A 294 14.73 -3.92 -10.41
C PRO A 294 15.15 -5.38 -10.69
N ALA A 295 14.80 -6.27 -9.76
CA ALA A 295 14.93 -7.71 -9.96
C ALA A 295 13.87 -8.23 -10.94
N LEU A 296 12.70 -7.58 -11.00
CA LEU A 296 11.61 -7.93 -11.92
C LEU A 296 10.70 -6.72 -12.19
N LYS A 297 10.31 -6.52 -13.44
CA LYS A 297 9.21 -5.65 -13.84
C LYS A 297 7.89 -6.43 -13.69
N LEU A 298 6.94 -5.88 -12.96
CA LEU A 298 5.70 -6.58 -12.59
C LEU A 298 4.51 -6.25 -13.50
N GLY A 299 4.61 -5.21 -14.30
CA GLY A 299 3.54 -4.64 -15.13
C GLY A 299 3.25 -3.20 -14.77
N ALA A 300 2.72 -2.42 -15.71
CA ALA A 300 2.47 -1.00 -15.51
C ALA A 300 1.21 -0.77 -14.66
N HIS A 301 1.33 0.07 -13.64
CA HIS A 301 0.22 0.55 -12.80
C HIS A 301 -0.61 -0.54 -12.10
N ILE A 302 -0.03 -1.70 -11.80
CA ILE A 302 -0.75 -2.80 -11.15
C ILE A 302 -0.85 -2.65 -9.63
N ALA A 303 -0.14 -1.68 -9.05
CA ALA A 303 -0.08 -1.40 -7.62
C ALA A 303 0.24 -2.64 -6.76
N PRO A 304 1.44 -3.25 -6.88
CA PRO A 304 1.81 -4.41 -6.08
C PRO A 304 1.99 -3.97 -4.62
N LEU A 305 1.17 -4.50 -3.73
CA LEU A 305 1.19 -4.16 -2.31
C LEU A 305 1.95 -5.21 -1.50
N GLY A 306 1.29 -5.84 -0.52
CA GLY A 306 1.90 -6.81 0.37
C GLY A 306 2.51 -8.00 -0.36
N MET A 307 3.63 -8.48 0.15
CA MET A 307 4.31 -9.65 -0.37
C MET A 307 4.88 -10.50 0.77
N ARG A 308 4.96 -11.81 0.58
CA ARG A 308 5.58 -12.73 1.52
C ARG A 308 6.32 -13.84 0.81
N PHE A 309 7.50 -14.19 1.31
CA PHE A 309 8.13 -15.46 0.98
C PHE A 309 7.36 -16.59 1.67
N TYR A 310 6.95 -17.58 0.90
CA TYR A 310 6.25 -18.72 1.45
C TYR A 310 7.24 -19.70 2.11
N ASN A 311 7.15 -19.80 3.43
CA ASN A 311 7.94 -20.70 4.26
C ASN A 311 7.08 -21.79 4.93
N GLY A 312 5.79 -21.85 4.60
CA GLY A 312 4.85 -22.85 5.11
C GLY A 312 5.14 -24.28 4.58
N LYS A 313 4.46 -25.25 5.17
CA LYS A 313 4.62 -26.67 4.82
C LYS A 313 3.37 -27.27 4.13
N MET A 314 2.26 -26.52 4.07
CA MET A 314 1.00 -27.01 3.49
C MET A 314 1.08 -27.11 1.96
N PHE A 315 1.64 -26.10 1.28
CA PHE A 315 1.75 -26.09 -0.17
C PHE A 315 2.85 -27.05 -0.65
N PRO A 316 2.78 -27.55 -1.89
CA PRO A 316 3.82 -28.37 -2.49
C PRO A 316 5.21 -27.74 -2.37
N ALA A 317 6.25 -28.60 -2.35
CA ALA A 317 7.63 -28.17 -2.11
C ALA A 317 8.11 -27.07 -3.09
N GLU A 318 7.63 -27.10 -4.32
CA GLU A 318 7.96 -26.13 -5.38
C GLU A 318 7.48 -24.70 -5.11
N TYR A 319 6.58 -24.50 -4.12
CA TYR A 319 6.10 -23.19 -3.68
C TYR A 319 6.98 -22.58 -2.58
N ARG A 320 7.83 -23.38 -1.93
CA ARG A 320 8.71 -22.89 -0.86
C ARG A 320 9.73 -21.89 -1.39
N ASN A 321 9.96 -20.85 -0.59
CA ASN A 321 10.85 -19.73 -0.92
C ASN A 321 10.44 -18.94 -2.18
N ASN A 322 9.23 -19.13 -2.69
CA ASN A 322 8.65 -18.24 -3.68
C ASN A 322 7.92 -17.09 -2.99
N ILE A 323 7.77 -15.99 -3.69
CA ILE A 323 7.04 -14.83 -3.20
C ILE A 323 5.60 -14.90 -3.66
N PHE A 324 4.66 -14.64 -2.77
CA PHE A 324 3.27 -14.29 -3.12
C PHE A 324 3.11 -12.79 -3.01
N VAL A 325 2.59 -12.15 -4.07
CA VAL A 325 2.42 -10.71 -4.15
C VAL A 325 0.96 -10.39 -4.42
N ALA A 326 0.40 -9.48 -3.62
CA ALA A 326 -0.94 -8.95 -3.84
C ALA A 326 -0.88 -7.82 -4.88
N MET A 327 -1.52 -8.03 -6.03
CA MET A 327 -1.70 -7.02 -7.08
C MET A 327 -3.02 -6.31 -6.84
N HIS A 328 -2.96 -5.13 -6.23
CA HIS A 328 -4.15 -4.36 -5.86
C HIS A 328 -4.98 -3.91 -7.07
N GLY A 329 -4.31 -3.68 -8.19
CA GLY A 329 -4.95 -3.38 -9.46
C GLY A 329 -4.84 -1.92 -9.89
N SER A 330 -4.92 -1.73 -11.20
CA SER A 330 -4.66 -0.45 -11.86
C SER A 330 -5.86 0.49 -11.82
N TRP A 331 -5.61 1.76 -11.49
CA TRP A 331 -6.54 2.85 -11.76
C TRP A 331 -6.04 3.75 -12.89
N ASN A 332 -4.73 4.00 -12.97
CA ASN A 332 -4.10 4.91 -13.94
C ASN A 332 -3.76 4.20 -15.25
N ARG A 333 -4.76 3.55 -15.82
CA ARG A 333 -4.64 2.76 -17.04
C ARG A 333 -6.02 2.60 -17.68
N THR A 334 -6.12 2.69 -19.01
CA THR A 334 -7.37 2.56 -19.75
C THR A 334 -7.90 1.12 -19.65
N THR A 335 -7.09 0.13 -20.04
CA THR A 335 -7.39 -1.28 -19.86
C THR A 335 -6.86 -1.74 -18.51
N LYS A 336 -7.75 -2.04 -17.58
CA LYS A 336 -7.39 -2.40 -16.20
C LYS A 336 -6.70 -3.76 -16.11
N GLN A 337 -5.77 -3.88 -15.17
CA GLN A 337 -5.04 -5.13 -14.87
C GLN A 337 -4.66 -5.24 -13.40
N GLY A 338 -4.18 -6.40 -12.99
CA GLY A 338 -3.90 -6.72 -11.58
C GLY A 338 -5.09 -7.41 -10.93
N TYR A 339 -5.50 -6.97 -9.74
CA TYR A 339 -6.62 -7.55 -8.96
C TYR A 339 -6.46 -9.07 -8.78
N SER A 340 -5.29 -9.48 -8.33
CA SER A 340 -4.90 -10.90 -8.29
C SER A 340 -3.81 -11.15 -7.25
N LEU A 341 -3.55 -12.41 -6.94
CA LEU A 341 -2.30 -12.81 -6.31
C LEU A 341 -1.39 -13.43 -7.37
N MET A 342 -0.13 -13.01 -7.39
CA MET A 342 0.89 -13.57 -8.26
C MET A 342 1.90 -14.36 -7.45
N ARG A 343 2.41 -15.44 -8.04
CA ARG A 343 3.58 -16.18 -7.54
C ARG A 343 4.82 -15.71 -8.28
N VAL A 344 5.84 -15.31 -7.54
CA VAL A 344 7.17 -15.00 -8.11
C VAL A 344 8.14 -16.10 -7.68
N LYS A 345 8.61 -16.86 -8.66
CA LYS A 345 9.66 -17.85 -8.49
C LYS A 345 11.00 -17.14 -8.45
N VAL A 346 11.79 -17.41 -7.43
CA VAL A 346 13.14 -16.85 -7.29
C VAL A 346 14.14 -18.01 -7.31
N ASP A 347 15.09 -17.99 -8.25
CA ASP A 347 16.15 -18.99 -8.32
C ASP A 347 17.30 -18.68 -7.34
N GLU A 348 18.28 -19.59 -7.24
CA GLU A 348 19.42 -19.44 -6.33
C GLU A 348 20.34 -18.27 -6.68
N LYS A 349 20.27 -17.76 -7.91
CA LYS A 349 21.02 -16.57 -8.37
C LYS A 349 20.22 -15.28 -8.15
N GLY A 350 18.96 -15.39 -7.70
CA GLY A 350 18.07 -14.28 -7.49
C GLY A 350 17.37 -13.77 -8.76
N HIS A 351 17.33 -14.56 -9.84
CA HIS A 351 16.46 -14.25 -10.97
C HIS A 351 15.02 -14.54 -10.59
N ALA A 352 14.14 -13.64 -10.97
CA ALA A 352 12.74 -13.70 -10.61
C ALA A 352 11.84 -13.85 -11.85
N LYS A 353 10.84 -14.72 -11.77
CA LYS A 353 9.81 -14.92 -12.80
C LYS A 353 8.43 -15.00 -12.17
N MET A 354 7.49 -14.22 -12.69
CA MET A 354 6.13 -14.14 -12.18
C MET A 354 5.16 -15.01 -13.00
N GLU A 355 4.18 -15.60 -12.28
CA GLU A 355 3.07 -16.34 -12.86
C GLU A 355 1.79 -16.08 -12.05
N PRO A 356 0.57 -16.16 -12.64
CA PRO A 356 -0.68 -16.06 -11.91
C PRO A 356 -0.81 -17.16 -10.86
N PHE A 357 -1.38 -16.82 -9.68
CA PHE A 357 -1.68 -17.77 -8.63
C PHE A 357 -3.17 -17.75 -8.23
N LEU A 358 -3.73 -16.55 -7.93
CA LEU A 358 -5.17 -16.39 -7.74
C LEU A 358 -5.66 -15.27 -8.66
N THR A 359 -6.72 -15.55 -9.42
CA THR A 359 -7.36 -14.62 -10.34
C THR A 359 -8.88 -14.64 -10.14
N GLY A 360 -9.62 -13.76 -10.84
CA GLY A 360 -11.08 -13.76 -10.86
C GLY A 360 -11.73 -12.56 -10.18
N PHE A 361 -10.95 -11.66 -9.58
CA PHE A 361 -11.47 -10.38 -9.08
C PHE A 361 -11.77 -9.38 -10.20
N LEU A 362 -10.95 -9.34 -11.24
CA LEU A 362 -11.19 -8.54 -12.43
C LEU A 362 -12.29 -9.20 -13.27
N THR A 363 -13.38 -8.48 -13.51
CA THR A 363 -14.55 -9.00 -14.25
C THR A 363 -14.64 -8.45 -15.65
N ASP A 364 -14.42 -7.15 -15.81
CA ASP A 364 -14.37 -6.46 -17.08
C ASP A 364 -13.35 -5.34 -17.01
N GLU A 365 -12.26 -5.47 -17.76
CA GLU A 365 -11.13 -4.54 -17.74
C GLU A 365 -11.48 -3.11 -18.20
N LYS A 366 -12.65 -2.91 -18.81
CA LYS A 366 -13.14 -1.62 -19.28
C LYS A 366 -14.30 -1.06 -18.46
N ALA A 367 -14.86 -1.84 -17.54
CA ALA A 367 -15.92 -1.38 -16.65
C ALA A 367 -15.41 -0.42 -15.57
N ASP A 368 -16.34 0.28 -14.92
CA ASP A 368 -16.10 1.16 -13.80
C ASP A 368 -17.12 0.90 -12.67
N PRO A 369 -16.76 0.21 -11.57
CA PRO A 369 -15.45 -0.42 -11.31
C PRO A 369 -15.23 -1.69 -12.15
N PRO A 370 -13.97 -2.03 -12.49
CA PRO A 370 -13.65 -3.18 -13.34
C PRO A 370 -13.62 -4.50 -12.57
N MET A 371 -13.66 -4.42 -11.24
CA MET A 371 -13.41 -5.54 -10.32
C MET A 371 -14.46 -5.60 -9.22
N TRP A 372 -14.54 -6.75 -8.57
CA TRP A 372 -15.37 -6.92 -7.38
C TRP A 372 -14.57 -7.11 -6.07
N GLY A 373 -13.24 -7.16 -6.11
CA GLY A 373 -12.36 -7.23 -4.94
C GLY A 373 -10.93 -6.82 -5.27
N ARG A 374 -10.14 -6.46 -4.25
CA ARG A 374 -8.77 -5.95 -4.37
C ARG A 374 -7.85 -6.54 -3.30
N PRO A 375 -6.95 -7.48 -3.67
CA PRO A 375 -5.96 -8.01 -2.74
C PRO A 375 -4.99 -6.94 -2.24
N VAL A 376 -4.67 -6.97 -0.93
CA VAL A 376 -3.77 -5.98 -0.30
C VAL A 376 -2.54 -6.59 0.34
N ASP A 377 -2.71 -7.50 1.30
CA ASP A 377 -1.59 -8.12 2.02
C ASP A 377 -1.74 -9.63 2.06
N VAL A 378 -0.63 -10.32 2.24
CA VAL A 378 -0.58 -11.77 2.36
C VAL A 378 0.11 -12.17 3.67
N LEU A 379 -0.37 -13.23 4.29
CA LEU A 379 0.11 -13.75 5.56
C LEU A 379 0.18 -15.27 5.53
N VAL A 380 1.32 -15.85 5.88
CA VAL A 380 1.47 -17.30 6.04
C VAL A 380 1.01 -17.70 7.45
N MET A 381 0.00 -18.57 7.53
CA MET A 381 -0.56 -19.06 8.79
C MET A 381 0.30 -20.18 9.40
N LYS A 382 0.11 -20.47 10.70
CA LYS A 382 0.84 -21.53 11.41
C LYS A 382 0.68 -22.91 10.78
N ASP A 383 -0.49 -23.20 10.21
CA ASP A 383 -0.77 -24.44 9.50
C ASP A 383 -0.18 -24.50 8.08
N GLY A 384 0.41 -23.40 7.62
CA GLY A 384 0.98 -23.25 6.29
C GLY A 384 0.00 -22.81 5.23
N SER A 385 -1.26 -22.53 5.55
CA SER A 385 -2.18 -21.86 4.64
C SER A 385 -1.78 -20.39 4.43
N LEU A 386 -2.27 -19.77 3.37
CA LEU A 386 -2.05 -18.37 3.07
C LEU A 386 -3.35 -17.60 3.30
N LEU A 387 -3.31 -16.55 4.13
CA LEU A 387 -4.38 -15.56 4.17
C LEU A 387 -4.03 -14.38 3.28
N PHE A 388 -5.05 -13.73 2.71
CA PHE A 388 -4.91 -12.42 2.11
C PHE A 388 -6.12 -11.54 2.43
N SER A 389 -5.87 -10.23 2.49
CA SER A 389 -6.90 -9.22 2.73
C SER A 389 -7.40 -8.61 1.43
N ASP A 390 -8.68 -8.19 1.43
CA ASP A 390 -9.36 -7.43 0.39
C ASP A 390 -9.92 -6.15 1.03
N ASP A 391 -9.33 -5.00 0.68
CA ASP A 391 -9.76 -3.72 1.25
C ASP A 391 -11.06 -3.20 0.61
N TYR A 392 -11.41 -3.66 -0.58
CA TYR A 392 -12.61 -3.19 -1.27
C TYR A 392 -13.89 -3.68 -0.60
N ASN A 393 -13.90 -4.93 -0.13
CA ASN A 393 -15.05 -5.54 0.51
C ASN A 393 -14.92 -5.72 2.02
N GLY A 394 -13.70 -5.60 2.58
CA GLY A 394 -13.47 -5.83 4.01
C GLY A 394 -13.47 -7.30 4.38
N ILE A 395 -12.81 -8.12 3.59
CA ILE A 395 -12.81 -9.59 3.70
C ILE A 395 -11.38 -10.11 3.82
N LEU A 396 -11.21 -11.20 4.59
CA LEU A 396 -10.05 -12.04 4.57
C LEU A 396 -10.39 -13.37 3.90
N TYR A 397 -9.54 -13.77 2.96
CA TYR A 397 -9.62 -15.07 2.29
C TYR A 397 -8.49 -15.98 2.74
N ARG A 398 -8.75 -17.29 2.75
CA ARG A 398 -7.76 -18.33 3.03
C ARG A 398 -7.55 -19.18 1.81
N ILE A 399 -6.28 -19.43 1.48
CA ILE A 399 -5.89 -20.41 0.46
C ILE A 399 -5.24 -21.58 1.17
N SER A 400 -5.78 -22.77 0.94
CA SER A 400 -5.27 -24.04 1.43
C SER A 400 -4.95 -24.98 0.28
N TYR A 401 -4.16 -26.02 0.56
CA TYR A 401 -3.86 -27.09 -0.38
C TYR A 401 -4.25 -28.42 0.23
N ALA A 402 -5.10 -29.16 -0.47
CA ALA A 402 -5.42 -30.55 -0.12
C ALA A 402 -4.64 -31.48 -1.06
N LYS A 403 -3.93 -32.44 -0.47
CA LYS A 403 -3.26 -33.51 -1.23
C LYS A 403 -4.29 -34.45 -1.86
#